data_06d986cc4154b0e372dd8625428924d4
#
_entry.id   06d986cc4154b0e372dd8625428924d4
#
_cell.length_a   1.000
_cell.length_b   1.000
_cell.length_c   1.000
_cell.angle_alpha   90.00
_cell.angle_beta   90.00
_cell.angle_gamma   90.00
#
_symmetry.space_group_name_H-M   'P 1'
#
loop_
_entity.id
_entity.type
_entity.pdbx_description
1 polymer ?
#
loop_
_entity_poly.entity_id
_entity_poly.type
_entity_poly.pdbx_seq_one_letter_code
_entity_poly.pdbx_strand_id
1 'polypeptide(L)'
;MDMEGTSRLKIFTGTAHPALAKEISDYIGVPLGKSLCGRFNNGEIQVMINESVRGKDCFIIQPTGSPVNDNLMEMLIMVDALKRASARNITVVVPYYGYARQDRKTRGREPISAKLVADLLGTAGVTRVVTMDLHAGQIQGFFDVPVDHLASAALLADYVKSKNLENLTVVSPDLGGVNRARDCLLYTSPSPRD
;
A
#
# COMPACT_ATOMS: atom_id res chain seq x y z
N MET A 1 -19.94 13.90 -11.62
CA MET A 1 -19.11 12.74 -11.26
C MET A 1 -19.73 11.54 -11.96
N ASP A 2 -19.08 11.07 -13.03
CA ASP A 2 -19.70 10.12 -13.96
C ASP A 2 -19.97 8.78 -13.29
N MET A 3 -21.25 8.45 -13.16
CA MET A 3 -21.72 7.18 -12.57
C MET A 3 -21.23 5.93 -13.34
N GLU A 4 -20.82 6.06 -14.61
CA GLU A 4 -20.23 4.96 -15.38
C GLU A 4 -18.84 4.54 -14.90
N GLY A 5 -18.02 5.46 -14.37
CA GLY A 5 -16.69 5.16 -13.85
C GLY A 5 -16.72 4.32 -12.56
N THR A 6 -17.65 4.60 -11.65
CA THR A 6 -17.81 3.88 -10.39
C THR A 6 -18.36 2.46 -10.57
N SER A 7 -19.08 2.18 -11.64
CA SER A 7 -19.61 0.82 -11.93
C SER A 7 -18.52 -0.20 -12.27
N ARG A 8 -17.31 0.26 -12.63
CA ARG A 8 -16.16 -0.59 -12.97
C ARG A 8 -15.21 -0.83 -11.80
N LEU A 9 -15.23 0.04 -10.80
CA LEU A 9 -14.36 -0.03 -9.64
C LEU A 9 -14.88 -1.03 -8.61
N LYS A 10 -14.00 -1.89 -8.10
CA LYS A 10 -14.26 -2.80 -6.99
C LYS A 10 -13.14 -2.69 -5.97
N ILE A 11 -13.49 -2.61 -4.70
CA ILE A 11 -12.54 -2.51 -3.59
C ILE A 11 -12.69 -3.74 -2.71
N PHE A 12 -11.61 -4.46 -2.50
CA PHE A 12 -11.54 -5.62 -1.60
C PHE A 12 -10.58 -5.33 -0.46
N THR A 13 -10.77 -6.00 0.65
CA THR A 13 -9.87 -5.96 1.80
C THR A 13 -9.42 -7.36 2.16
N GLY A 14 -8.15 -7.49 2.52
CA GLY A 14 -7.70 -8.63 3.30
C GLY A 14 -7.94 -8.41 4.79
N THR A 15 -7.34 -9.27 5.62
CA THR A 15 -7.56 -9.29 7.07
C THR A 15 -6.61 -8.37 7.85
N ALA A 16 -5.57 -7.80 7.21
CA ALA A 16 -4.57 -7.00 7.92
C ALA A 16 -5.11 -5.68 8.50
N HIS A 17 -6.02 -5.00 7.80
CA HIS A 17 -6.59 -3.74 8.28
C HIS A 17 -7.97 -3.43 7.67
N PRO A 18 -9.03 -4.19 8.01
CA PRO A 18 -10.37 -4.00 7.45
C PRO A 18 -10.97 -2.61 7.75
N ALA A 19 -10.62 -2.01 8.90
CA ALA A 19 -11.10 -0.68 9.27
C ALA A 19 -10.61 0.39 8.26
N LEU A 20 -9.33 0.40 7.89
CA LEU A 20 -8.79 1.31 6.87
C LEU A 20 -9.48 1.12 5.52
N ALA A 21 -9.68 -0.13 5.12
CA ALA A 21 -10.37 -0.43 3.87
C ALA A 21 -11.81 0.09 3.87
N LYS A 22 -12.51 -0.02 5.01
CA LYS A 22 -13.86 0.52 5.19
C LYS A 22 -13.88 2.04 5.09
N GLU A 23 -12.96 2.72 5.76
CA GLU A 23 -12.83 4.18 5.71
C GLU A 23 -12.56 4.68 4.28
N ILE A 24 -11.65 4.01 3.56
CA ILE A 24 -11.37 4.32 2.15
C ILE A 24 -12.60 4.10 1.28
N SER A 25 -13.30 2.98 1.48
CA SER A 25 -14.54 2.63 0.78
C SER A 25 -15.62 3.70 0.98
N ASP A 26 -15.82 4.13 2.23
CA ASP A 26 -16.80 5.18 2.58
C ASP A 26 -16.42 6.54 1.98
N TYR A 27 -15.14 6.90 2.03
CA TYR A 27 -14.63 8.16 1.48
C TYR A 27 -14.81 8.25 -0.04
N ILE A 28 -14.55 7.14 -0.74
CA ILE A 28 -14.69 7.06 -2.21
C ILE A 28 -16.16 6.90 -2.62
N GLY A 29 -17.03 6.42 -1.72
CA GLY A 29 -18.42 6.10 -2.01
C GLY A 29 -18.61 4.80 -2.81
N VAL A 30 -17.64 3.89 -2.76
CA VAL A 30 -17.70 2.58 -3.42
C VAL A 30 -17.68 1.50 -2.35
N PRO A 31 -18.73 0.67 -2.22
CA PRO A 31 -18.80 -0.35 -1.18
C PRO A 31 -17.73 -1.42 -1.36
N LEU A 32 -17.28 -2.00 -0.24
CA LEU A 32 -16.37 -3.14 -0.27
C LEU A 32 -17.01 -4.32 -1.00
N GLY A 33 -16.22 -4.96 -1.84
CA GLY A 33 -16.59 -6.16 -2.56
C GLY A 33 -16.79 -7.35 -1.62
N LYS A 34 -17.65 -8.28 -2.02
CA LYS A 34 -17.95 -9.48 -1.25
C LYS A 34 -16.83 -10.49 -1.43
N SER A 35 -16.05 -10.75 -0.40
CA SER A 35 -15.02 -11.78 -0.34
C SER A 35 -15.01 -12.47 1.01
N LEU A 36 -14.47 -13.68 1.02
CA LEU A 36 -14.10 -14.39 2.23
C LEU A 36 -12.59 -14.48 2.26
N CYS A 37 -11.99 -13.98 3.34
CA CYS A 37 -10.59 -14.19 3.67
C CYS A 37 -10.53 -14.88 5.02
N GLY A 38 -9.91 -16.05 5.09
CA GLY A 38 -9.83 -16.85 6.29
C GLY A 38 -8.71 -17.88 6.21
N ARG A 39 -8.80 -18.92 7.02
CA ARG A 39 -7.82 -19.99 7.06
C ARG A 39 -8.50 -21.36 7.05
N PHE A 40 -7.87 -22.30 6.39
CA PHE A 40 -8.16 -23.72 6.56
C PHE A 40 -7.66 -24.20 7.91
N ASN A 41 -8.13 -25.39 8.34
CA ASN A 41 -7.76 -25.99 9.64
C ASN A 41 -6.25 -26.24 9.80
N ASN A 42 -5.53 -26.40 8.69
CA ASN A 42 -4.07 -26.58 8.66
C ASN A 42 -3.30 -25.24 8.69
N GLY A 43 -4.00 -24.09 8.75
CA GLY A 43 -3.41 -22.75 8.81
C GLY A 43 -3.18 -22.09 7.44
N GLU A 44 -3.39 -22.78 6.33
CA GLU A 44 -3.31 -22.19 5.00
C GLU A 44 -4.40 -21.13 4.78
N ILE A 45 -4.06 -20.11 4.01
CA ILE A 45 -4.98 -19.01 3.73
C ILE A 45 -6.04 -19.44 2.73
N GLN A 46 -7.30 -19.16 3.05
CA GLN A 46 -8.46 -19.39 2.20
C GLN A 46 -9.02 -18.05 1.72
N VAL A 47 -9.14 -17.89 0.40
CA VAL A 47 -9.77 -16.72 -0.21
C VAL A 47 -10.88 -17.18 -1.16
N MET A 48 -12.01 -16.47 -1.14
CA MET A 48 -13.10 -16.64 -2.11
C MET A 48 -13.66 -15.27 -2.48
N ILE A 49 -13.78 -14.99 -3.76
CA ILE A 49 -14.45 -13.79 -4.30
C ILE A 49 -15.93 -14.15 -4.52
N ASN A 50 -16.83 -13.49 -3.79
CA ASN A 50 -18.26 -13.85 -3.75
C ASN A 50 -19.13 -12.94 -4.65
N GLU A 51 -18.53 -12.34 -5.66
CA GLU A 51 -19.24 -11.54 -6.67
C GLU A 51 -18.49 -11.58 -8.02
N SER A 52 -19.17 -11.18 -9.08
CA SER A 52 -18.56 -11.10 -10.41
C SER A 52 -17.62 -9.90 -10.48
N VAL A 53 -16.36 -10.17 -10.87
CA VAL A 53 -15.32 -9.16 -11.09
C VAL A 53 -14.84 -9.12 -12.53
N ARG A 54 -15.50 -9.87 -13.42
CA ARG A 54 -15.13 -9.93 -14.83
C ARG A 54 -15.12 -8.54 -15.46
N GLY A 55 -13.98 -8.16 -16.04
CA GLY A 55 -13.77 -6.87 -16.69
C GLY A 55 -13.79 -5.67 -15.73
N LYS A 56 -13.74 -5.88 -14.41
CA LYS A 56 -13.67 -4.82 -13.39
C LYS A 56 -12.23 -4.42 -13.09
N ASP A 57 -12.07 -3.20 -12.61
CA ASP A 57 -10.83 -2.68 -12.03
C ASP A 57 -10.88 -2.91 -10.52
N CYS A 58 -10.09 -3.86 -10.05
CA CYS A 58 -10.12 -4.34 -8.67
C CYS A 58 -8.96 -3.76 -7.87
N PHE A 59 -9.27 -3.23 -6.69
CA PHE A 59 -8.30 -2.74 -5.71
C PHE A 59 -8.33 -3.65 -4.49
N ILE A 60 -7.15 -4.08 -4.04
CA ILE A 60 -6.98 -4.85 -2.81
C ILE A 60 -6.27 -3.95 -1.80
N ILE A 61 -6.92 -3.65 -0.68
CA ILE A 61 -6.32 -2.87 0.41
C ILE A 61 -5.78 -3.86 1.43
N GLN A 62 -4.45 -3.98 1.49
CA GLN A 62 -3.78 -4.95 2.36
C GLN A 62 -2.38 -4.45 2.75
N PRO A 63 -2.20 -3.80 3.89
CA PRO A 63 -0.87 -3.56 4.45
C PRO A 63 -0.16 -4.89 4.71
N THR A 64 1.14 -4.97 4.41
CA THR A 64 1.93 -6.17 4.68
C THR A 64 2.81 -6.01 5.92
N GLY A 65 2.23 -5.41 6.97
CA GLY A 65 2.81 -5.37 8.31
C GLY A 65 2.73 -6.72 9.04
N SER A 66 2.96 -6.71 10.35
CA SER A 66 2.89 -7.94 11.16
C SER A 66 1.46 -8.47 11.26
N PRO A 67 1.25 -9.78 11.06
CA PRO A 67 2.18 -10.84 10.68
C PRO A 67 2.54 -10.79 9.18
N VAL A 68 3.78 -10.42 8.87
CA VAL A 68 4.22 -10.02 7.51
C VAL A 68 4.00 -11.11 6.47
N ASN A 69 4.40 -12.34 6.77
CA ASN A 69 4.32 -13.46 5.82
C ASN A 69 2.87 -13.83 5.51
N ASP A 70 2.02 -13.81 6.52
CA ASP A 70 0.60 -14.13 6.37
C ASP A 70 -0.12 -13.08 5.53
N ASN A 71 0.11 -11.81 5.83
CA ASN A 71 -0.51 -10.70 5.11
C ASN A 71 -0.02 -10.62 3.65
N LEU A 72 1.26 -10.93 3.41
CA LEU A 72 1.80 -11.00 2.06
C LEU A 72 1.19 -12.17 1.28
N MET A 73 1.15 -13.37 1.88
CA MET A 73 0.58 -14.54 1.21
C MET A 73 -0.91 -14.37 0.94
N GLU A 74 -1.67 -13.79 1.89
CA GLU A 74 -3.08 -13.48 1.70
C GLU A 74 -3.30 -12.55 0.50
N MET A 75 -2.50 -11.49 0.39
CA MET A 75 -2.56 -10.57 -0.75
C MET A 75 -2.27 -11.30 -2.07
N LEU A 76 -1.25 -12.14 -2.13
CA LEU A 76 -0.90 -12.90 -3.34
C LEU A 76 -2.03 -13.84 -3.77
N ILE A 77 -2.68 -14.52 -2.82
CA ILE A 77 -3.81 -15.42 -3.08
C ILE A 77 -5.04 -14.63 -3.53
N MET A 78 -5.30 -13.46 -2.94
CA MET A 78 -6.38 -12.56 -3.41
C MET A 78 -6.15 -12.10 -4.84
N VAL A 79 -4.91 -11.73 -5.19
CA VAL A 79 -4.54 -11.35 -6.58
C VAL A 79 -4.80 -12.50 -7.54
N ASP A 80 -4.36 -13.73 -7.21
CA ASP A 80 -4.60 -14.91 -8.05
C ASP A 80 -6.10 -15.20 -8.23
N ALA A 81 -6.89 -15.10 -7.15
CA ALA A 81 -8.34 -15.28 -7.21
C ALA A 81 -9.01 -14.26 -8.15
N LEU A 82 -8.66 -12.98 -8.07
CA LEU A 82 -9.19 -11.93 -8.95
C LEU A 82 -8.75 -12.12 -10.40
N LYS A 83 -7.49 -12.49 -10.62
CA LYS A 83 -6.95 -12.80 -11.95
C LYS A 83 -7.73 -13.95 -12.60
N ARG A 84 -7.93 -15.06 -11.88
CA ARG A 84 -8.72 -16.22 -12.36
C ARG A 84 -10.20 -15.89 -12.57
N ALA A 85 -10.74 -14.95 -11.81
CA ALA A 85 -12.10 -14.43 -11.98
C ALA A 85 -12.22 -13.41 -13.12
N SER A 86 -11.16 -13.21 -13.92
CA SER A 86 -11.10 -12.32 -15.08
C SER A 86 -11.27 -10.83 -14.75
N ALA A 87 -10.74 -10.36 -13.62
CA ALA A 87 -10.56 -8.94 -13.37
C ALA A 87 -9.74 -8.31 -14.51
N ARG A 88 -10.07 -7.07 -14.90
CA ARG A 88 -9.36 -6.36 -15.97
C ARG A 88 -8.01 -5.83 -15.49
N ASN A 89 -8.01 -5.15 -14.36
CA ASN A 89 -6.82 -4.65 -13.71
C ASN A 89 -6.89 -5.01 -12.22
N ILE A 90 -5.73 -5.28 -11.64
CA ILE A 90 -5.61 -5.59 -10.22
C ILE A 90 -4.57 -4.64 -9.63
N THR A 91 -5.03 -3.70 -8.83
CA THR A 91 -4.19 -2.76 -8.09
C THR A 91 -4.10 -3.20 -6.63
N VAL A 92 -2.90 -3.34 -6.12
CA VAL A 92 -2.71 -3.56 -4.68
C VAL A 92 -2.38 -2.23 -3.99
N VAL A 93 -3.10 -1.93 -2.92
CA VAL A 93 -2.87 -0.77 -2.06
C VAL A 93 -2.20 -1.29 -0.80
N VAL A 94 -0.91 -1.02 -0.69
CA VAL A 94 0.00 -1.54 0.34
C VAL A 94 0.58 -0.37 1.14
N PRO A 95 -0.18 0.22 2.08
CA PRO A 95 0.28 1.38 2.86
C PRO A 95 1.55 1.10 3.66
N TYR A 96 1.75 -0.15 4.07
CA TYR A 96 3.00 -0.63 4.62
C TYR A 96 3.55 -1.77 3.78
N TYR A 97 4.71 -1.56 3.14
CA TYR A 97 5.38 -2.55 2.31
C TYR A 97 6.36 -3.37 3.14
N GLY A 98 6.00 -4.62 3.41
CA GLY A 98 6.84 -5.56 4.13
C GLY A 98 8.15 -5.85 3.39
N TYR A 99 9.20 -6.20 4.14
CA TYR A 99 10.55 -6.45 3.61
C TYR A 99 11.25 -5.24 2.97
N ALA A 100 10.66 -4.04 2.99
CA ALA A 100 11.24 -2.83 2.40
C ALA A 100 12.64 -2.47 2.95
N ARG A 101 12.98 -2.87 4.18
CA ARG A 101 14.29 -2.62 4.79
C ARG A 101 15.43 -3.41 4.13
N GLN A 102 15.11 -4.46 3.36
CA GLN A 102 16.07 -5.28 2.63
C GLN A 102 16.08 -4.88 1.15
N ASP A 103 16.35 -3.61 0.88
CA ASP A 103 16.40 -3.00 -0.45
C ASP A 103 17.76 -3.09 -1.12
N ARG A 104 18.79 -3.46 -0.37
CA ARG A 104 20.18 -3.60 -0.83
C ARG A 104 20.95 -4.61 0.00
N LYS A 105 22.02 -5.12 -0.56
CA LYS A 105 23.00 -5.90 0.19
C LYS A 105 23.92 -4.98 0.97
N THR A 106 24.07 -5.22 2.26
CA THR A 106 25.04 -4.55 3.14
C THR A 106 26.28 -5.42 3.32
N ARG A 107 26.13 -6.74 3.12
CA ARG A 107 27.19 -7.73 3.19
C ARG A 107 27.07 -8.74 2.05
N GLY A 108 28.12 -9.51 1.81
CA GLY A 108 28.06 -10.63 0.86
C GLY A 108 27.02 -11.66 1.25
N ARG A 109 26.35 -12.27 0.25
CA ARG A 109 25.38 -13.40 0.41
C ARG A 109 24.07 -13.02 1.10
N GLU A 110 23.75 -11.73 1.25
CA GLU A 110 22.44 -11.25 1.70
C GLU A 110 21.44 -11.23 0.56
N PRO A 111 20.14 -11.44 0.84
CA PRO A 111 19.09 -11.26 -0.16
C PRO A 111 18.77 -9.77 -0.39
N ILE A 112 17.98 -9.49 -1.43
CA ILE A 112 17.27 -8.22 -1.62
C ILE A 112 15.78 -8.56 -1.58
N SER A 113 15.24 -8.74 -0.38
CA SER A 113 13.87 -9.25 -0.21
C SER A 113 12.81 -8.27 -0.69
N ALA A 114 13.11 -6.96 -0.68
CA ALA A 114 12.21 -5.95 -1.27
C ALA A 114 11.98 -6.21 -2.77
N LYS A 115 13.02 -6.60 -3.53
CA LYS A 115 12.90 -6.99 -4.94
C LYS A 115 12.14 -8.30 -5.10
N LEU A 116 12.45 -9.30 -4.28
CA LEU A 116 11.74 -10.58 -4.32
C LEU A 116 10.22 -10.39 -4.15
N VAL A 117 9.79 -9.58 -3.21
CA VAL A 117 8.36 -9.30 -2.99
C VAL A 117 7.74 -8.58 -4.20
N ALA A 118 8.46 -7.62 -4.80
CA ALA A 118 8.01 -6.94 -6.02
C ALA A 118 7.81 -7.95 -7.18
N ASP A 119 8.74 -8.88 -7.36
CA ASP A 119 8.65 -9.93 -8.39
C ASP A 119 7.47 -10.87 -8.14
N LEU A 120 7.23 -11.27 -6.89
CA LEU A 120 6.10 -12.10 -6.52
C LEU A 120 4.76 -11.42 -6.85
N LEU A 121 4.63 -10.14 -6.57
CA LEU A 121 3.43 -9.36 -6.90
C LEU A 121 3.20 -9.29 -8.41
N GLY A 122 4.24 -8.99 -9.18
CA GLY A 122 4.16 -8.98 -10.65
C GLY A 122 3.78 -10.35 -11.21
N THR A 123 4.42 -11.42 -10.74
CA THR A 123 4.14 -12.81 -11.16
C THR A 123 2.72 -13.23 -10.82
N ALA A 124 2.20 -12.84 -9.65
CA ALA A 124 0.82 -13.11 -9.26
C ALA A 124 -0.19 -12.47 -10.22
N GLY A 125 0.15 -11.31 -10.80
CA GLY A 125 -0.69 -10.64 -11.79
C GLY A 125 -1.14 -9.24 -11.37
N VAL A 126 -0.45 -8.61 -10.43
CA VAL A 126 -0.66 -7.19 -10.10
C VAL A 126 -0.34 -6.35 -11.33
N THR A 127 -1.19 -5.37 -11.62
CA THR A 127 -1.03 -4.43 -12.74
C THR A 127 -0.60 -3.03 -12.29
N ARG A 128 -0.72 -2.72 -11.00
CA ARG A 128 -0.31 -1.46 -10.37
C ARG A 128 -0.16 -1.64 -8.88
N VAL A 129 0.77 -0.89 -8.29
CA VAL A 129 0.98 -0.84 -6.84
C VAL A 129 0.75 0.59 -6.35
N VAL A 130 -0.01 0.76 -5.28
CA VAL A 130 -0.12 2.01 -4.52
C VAL A 130 0.51 1.76 -3.16
N THR A 131 1.45 2.57 -2.76
CA THR A 131 2.15 2.42 -1.47
C THR A 131 2.42 3.78 -0.85
N MET A 132 2.79 3.79 0.44
CA MET A 132 3.07 5.02 1.17
C MET A 132 4.40 4.91 1.91
N ASP A 133 5.18 5.99 1.91
CA ASP A 133 6.43 6.14 2.68
C ASP A 133 7.34 4.92 2.61
N LEU A 134 7.69 4.48 1.42
CA LEU A 134 8.67 3.39 1.23
C LEU A 134 9.94 3.66 2.02
N HIS A 135 10.53 2.61 2.58
CA HIS A 135 11.79 2.70 3.32
C HIS A 135 12.89 3.44 2.53
N ALA A 136 12.92 3.23 1.24
CA ALA A 136 13.81 3.93 0.30
C ALA A 136 13.06 4.15 -1.02
N GLY A 137 13.15 5.36 -1.58
CA GLY A 137 12.40 5.75 -2.79
C GLY A 137 12.75 4.91 -4.02
N GLN A 138 13.99 4.41 -4.11
CA GLN A 138 14.45 3.56 -5.22
C GLN A 138 13.74 2.20 -5.30
N ILE A 139 13.04 1.75 -4.23
CA ILE A 139 12.24 0.51 -4.26
C ILE A 139 11.16 0.55 -5.35
N GLN A 140 10.70 1.75 -5.72
CA GLN A 140 9.78 1.91 -6.86
C GLN A 140 10.33 1.29 -8.14
N GLY A 141 11.65 1.35 -8.35
CA GLY A 141 12.32 0.76 -9.51
C GLY A 141 12.46 -0.77 -9.45
N PHE A 142 12.02 -1.43 -8.39
CA PHE A 142 12.03 -2.90 -8.29
C PHE A 142 10.82 -3.54 -8.96
N PHE A 143 9.79 -2.75 -9.22
CA PHE A 143 8.55 -3.23 -9.84
C PHE A 143 8.61 -3.09 -11.34
N ASP A 144 8.12 -4.09 -12.07
CA ASP A 144 7.92 -4.04 -13.51
C ASP A 144 6.53 -3.47 -13.89
N VAL A 145 5.77 -3.03 -12.89
CA VAL A 145 4.45 -2.40 -13.03
C VAL A 145 4.49 -0.98 -12.46
N PRO A 146 3.58 -0.08 -12.90
CA PRO A 146 3.51 1.26 -12.33
C PRO A 146 3.32 1.26 -10.82
N VAL A 147 4.02 2.19 -10.14
CA VAL A 147 3.96 2.38 -8.69
C VAL A 147 3.55 3.82 -8.40
N ASP A 148 2.48 3.98 -7.62
CA ASP A 148 2.10 5.26 -7.04
C ASP A 148 2.64 5.31 -5.60
N HIS A 149 3.73 6.03 -5.41
CA HIS A 149 4.35 6.21 -4.10
C HIS A 149 3.85 7.49 -3.45
N LEU A 150 2.97 7.35 -2.48
CA LEU A 150 2.40 8.46 -1.71
C LEU A 150 3.32 8.84 -0.56
N ALA A 151 3.38 10.13 -0.25
CA ALA A 151 4.09 10.66 0.90
C ALA A 151 3.10 11.17 1.95
N SER A 152 3.28 10.77 3.21
CA SER A 152 2.45 11.24 4.33
C SER A 152 2.87 12.63 4.87
N ALA A 153 4.00 13.17 4.41
CA ALA A 153 4.59 14.38 4.97
C ALA A 153 3.60 15.57 5.01
N ALA A 154 2.85 15.81 3.92
CA ALA A 154 1.86 16.89 3.87
C ALA A 154 0.73 16.68 4.90
N LEU A 155 0.20 15.46 5.00
CA LEU A 155 -0.85 15.10 5.96
C LEU A 155 -0.38 15.30 7.41
N LEU A 156 0.84 14.87 7.72
CA LEU A 156 1.44 15.05 9.04
C LEU A 156 1.70 16.52 9.35
N ALA A 157 2.16 17.29 8.35
CA ALA A 157 2.38 18.72 8.50
C ALA A 157 1.07 19.47 8.79
N ASP A 158 -0.01 19.14 8.09
CA ASP A 158 -1.33 19.74 8.33
C ASP A 158 -1.87 19.39 9.74
N TYR A 159 -1.66 18.16 10.18
CA TYR A 159 -1.98 17.76 11.55
C TYR A 159 -1.19 18.57 12.58
N VAL A 160 0.12 18.76 12.39
CA VAL A 160 0.97 19.55 13.28
C VAL A 160 0.53 21.02 13.27
N LYS A 161 0.24 21.61 12.10
CA LYS A 161 -0.30 22.99 11.99
C LYS A 161 -1.61 23.16 12.78
N SER A 162 -2.49 22.17 12.72
CA SER A 162 -3.78 22.21 13.45
C SER A 162 -3.62 22.30 14.97
N LYS A 163 -2.44 21.95 15.50
CA LYS A 163 -2.15 22.06 16.94
C LYS A 163 -1.77 23.46 17.38
N ASN A 164 -1.53 24.40 16.46
CA ASN A 164 -1.14 25.78 16.74
C ASN A 164 0.00 25.92 17.75
N LEU A 165 1.04 25.08 17.59
CA LEU A 165 2.19 25.06 18.50
C LEU A 165 3.08 26.29 18.26
N GLU A 166 3.44 27.00 19.34
CA GLU A 166 4.43 28.08 19.30
C GLU A 166 5.85 27.51 19.26
N ASN A 167 6.77 28.18 18.54
CA ASN A 167 8.18 27.83 18.44
C ASN A 167 8.42 26.36 18.02
N LEU A 168 7.65 25.89 17.04
CA LEU A 168 7.74 24.53 16.52
C LEU A 168 9.15 24.22 16.03
N THR A 169 9.73 23.11 16.50
CA THR A 169 11.00 22.57 16.01
C THR A 169 10.80 21.15 15.50
N VAL A 170 11.24 20.89 14.28
CA VAL A 170 11.21 19.55 13.67
C VAL A 170 12.58 18.91 13.83
N VAL A 171 12.62 17.72 14.41
CA VAL A 171 13.87 16.98 14.70
C VAL A 171 13.83 15.63 13.98
N SER A 172 14.90 15.30 13.27
CA SER A 172 15.09 13.95 12.72
C SER A 172 15.77 13.06 13.77
N PRO A 173 15.26 11.84 14.04
CA PRO A 173 15.88 10.93 15.00
C PRO A 173 17.21 10.35 14.51
N ASP A 174 17.43 10.30 13.19
CA ASP A 174 18.61 9.73 12.55
C ASP A 174 18.87 10.36 11.17
N LEU A 175 19.96 9.98 10.53
CA LEU A 175 20.32 10.47 9.18
C LEU A 175 19.31 10.04 8.12
N GLY A 176 18.66 8.90 8.26
CA GLY A 176 17.65 8.40 7.32
C GLY A 176 16.36 9.22 7.33
N GLY A 177 16.04 9.85 8.47
CA GLY A 177 14.86 10.71 8.64
C GLY A 177 15.03 12.16 8.20
N VAL A 178 16.26 12.62 7.87
CA VAL A 178 16.55 14.04 7.58
C VAL A 178 15.71 14.59 6.44
N ASN A 179 15.54 13.83 5.35
CA ASN A 179 14.71 14.28 4.23
C ASN A 179 13.25 14.45 4.64
N ARG A 180 12.68 13.53 5.40
CA ARG A 180 11.29 13.64 5.91
C ARG A 180 11.13 14.84 6.85
N ALA A 181 12.11 15.09 7.72
CA ALA A 181 12.09 16.27 8.59
C ALA A 181 12.15 17.56 7.78
N ARG A 182 12.99 17.60 6.73
CA ARG A 182 13.09 18.74 5.81
C ARG A 182 11.78 18.95 5.05
N ASP A 183 11.17 17.90 4.52
CA ASP A 183 9.89 17.97 3.83
C ASP A 183 8.80 18.52 4.77
N CYS A 184 8.76 18.04 6.02
CA CYS A 184 7.84 18.56 7.03
C CYS A 184 8.04 20.06 7.27
N LEU A 185 9.27 20.56 7.34
CA LEU A 185 9.57 21.99 7.47
C LEU A 185 9.08 22.80 6.27
N LEU A 186 9.27 22.31 5.05
CA LEU A 186 8.78 22.97 3.83
C LEU A 186 7.26 23.15 3.83
N TYR A 187 6.53 22.19 4.37
CA TYR A 187 5.08 22.27 4.50
C TYR A 187 4.60 23.10 5.71
N THR A 188 5.42 23.28 6.74
CA THR A 188 5.01 23.94 7.99
C THR A 188 5.48 25.39 8.14
N SER A 189 6.55 25.76 7.44
CA SER A 189 7.13 27.11 7.51
C SER A 189 7.26 27.70 6.11
N PRO A 190 6.88 29.00 5.89
CA PRO A 190 7.27 29.70 4.67
C PRO A 190 8.79 29.74 4.61
N SER A 191 9.36 29.25 3.50
CA SER A 191 10.80 29.35 3.27
C SER A 191 11.20 30.81 3.12
N PRO A 192 12.22 31.30 3.82
CA PRO A 192 12.72 32.67 3.57
C PRO A 192 13.46 32.82 2.23
N ARG A 193 13.43 31.82 1.37
CA ARG A 193 14.13 31.77 0.08
C ARG A 193 13.21 31.68 -1.14
N ASP A 194 11.89 31.77 -0.96
CA ASP A 194 10.90 31.87 -2.04
C ASP A 194 10.47 33.32 -2.25
#